data_2075f86496e700a7672090e77d816d43
#
_entry.id   2075f86496e700a7672090e77d816d43
#
_cell.length_a   1.000
_cell.length_b   1.000
_cell.length_c   1.000
_cell.angle_alpha   90.00
_cell.angle_beta   90.00
_cell.angle_gamma   90.00
#
_symmetry.space_group_name_H-M   'P 1'
#
loop_
_entity.id
_entity.type
_entity.pdbx_description
1 polymer ?
#
loop_
_entity_poly.entity_id
_entity_poly.type
_entity_poly.pdbx_seq_one_letter_code
_entity_poly.pdbx_strand_id
1 'polypeptide(L)'
;MISDQEFLHGSAFLRLINFGETITITHVSSIHPSMYMVTSSTKVSGILFKISTKIRSAWSFTFSEQEDAAINTLKNQYEDICFFAALICHKDGICCLSEDQLLTVFDSDSPRFTGQRISVSRKSNSSYHVNGAKRVRMERTVPQNAWPKLVV
;
A
#
# COMPACT_ATOMS: atom_id res chain seq x y z
N MET A 1 -9.81 -21.80 -9.12
CA MET A 1 -8.53 -21.74 -8.40
C MET A 1 -8.37 -20.36 -7.77
N ILE A 2 -7.92 -20.32 -6.52
CA ILE A 2 -7.65 -19.05 -5.83
C ILE A 2 -6.26 -18.56 -6.26
N SER A 3 -6.18 -17.34 -6.79
CA SER A 3 -4.91 -16.74 -7.19
C SER A 3 -4.15 -16.23 -5.96
N ASP A 4 -2.83 -16.00 -6.11
CA ASP A 4 -2.02 -15.36 -5.07
C ASP A 4 -2.57 -13.97 -4.72
N GLN A 5 -3.03 -13.25 -5.72
CA GLN A 5 -3.63 -11.92 -5.52
C GLN A 5 -4.87 -12.01 -4.62
N GLU A 6 -5.80 -12.90 -4.93
CA GLU A 6 -7.00 -13.10 -4.12
C GLU A 6 -6.65 -13.52 -2.68
N PHE A 7 -5.70 -14.44 -2.54
CA PHE A 7 -5.25 -14.92 -1.25
C PHE A 7 -4.64 -13.81 -0.40
N LEU A 8 -3.73 -13.04 -0.98
CA LEU A 8 -3.01 -11.98 -0.26
C LEU A 8 -3.89 -10.76 0.02
N HIS A 9 -4.74 -10.35 -0.94
CA HIS A 9 -5.75 -9.30 -0.70
C HIS A 9 -6.74 -9.73 0.38
N GLY A 10 -7.18 -10.98 0.33
CA GLY A 10 -8.09 -11.55 1.35
C GLY A 10 -7.49 -11.51 2.74
N SER A 11 -6.20 -11.81 2.86
CA SER A 11 -5.47 -11.72 4.14
C SER A 11 -5.46 -10.29 4.68
N ALA A 12 -5.27 -9.31 3.81
CA ALA A 12 -5.32 -7.90 4.19
C ALA A 12 -6.70 -7.49 4.69
N PHE A 13 -7.76 -7.92 4.01
CA PHE A 13 -9.14 -7.65 4.42
C PHE A 13 -9.48 -8.32 5.75
N LEU A 14 -8.99 -9.52 5.98
CA LEU A 14 -9.24 -10.20 7.26
C LEU A 14 -8.65 -9.40 8.43
N ARG A 15 -7.46 -8.87 8.29
CA ARG A 15 -6.86 -7.99 9.30
C ARG A 15 -7.66 -6.72 9.51
N LEU A 16 -8.19 -6.16 8.43
CA LEU A 16 -9.02 -4.97 8.46
C LEU A 16 -10.33 -5.22 9.23
N ILE A 17 -10.98 -6.34 8.95
CA ILE A 17 -12.21 -6.76 9.65
C ILE A 17 -11.94 -7.02 11.13
N ASN A 18 -10.84 -7.70 11.44
CA ASN A 18 -10.48 -8.04 12.81
C ASN A 18 -10.02 -6.84 13.64
N PHE A 19 -9.78 -5.70 13.02
CA PHE A 19 -9.42 -4.48 13.75
C PHE A 19 -10.58 -3.95 14.61
N GLY A 20 -11.82 -4.32 14.26
CA GLY A 20 -12.99 -4.05 15.10
C GLY A 20 -13.74 -2.75 14.83
N GLU A 21 -13.30 -1.96 13.87
CA GLU A 21 -14.02 -0.77 13.43
C GLU A 21 -15.14 -1.13 12.45
N THR A 22 -16.25 -0.39 12.51
CA THR A 22 -17.27 -0.50 11.48
C THR A 22 -16.79 0.19 10.22
N ILE A 23 -16.69 -0.56 9.13
CA ILE A 23 -16.14 -0.07 7.87
C ILE A 23 -16.97 -0.54 6.69
N THR A 24 -16.87 0.20 5.59
CA THR A 24 -17.33 -0.22 4.28
C THR A 24 -16.15 -0.37 3.36
N ILE A 25 -16.02 -1.53 2.71
CA ILE A 25 -15.00 -1.80 1.71
C ILE A 25 -15.65 -1.80 0.33
N THR A 26 -15.13 -0.99 -0.57
CA THR A 26 -15.60 -0.93 -1.95
C THR A 26 -14.46 -1.26 -2.89
N HIS A 27 -14.68 -2.22 -3.79
CA HIS A 27 -13.72 -2.54 -4.85
C HIS A 27 -13.91 -1.56 -6.00
N VAL A 28 -12.92 -0.71 -6.26
CA VAL A 28 -12.98 0.30 -7.32
C VAL A 28 -12.37 -0.28 -8.60
N SER A 29 -12.88 -1.43 -9.02
CA SER A 29 -12.35 -2.21 -10.16
C SER A 29 -12.46 -1.48 -11.49
N SER A 30 -13.37 -0.53 -11.62
CA SER A 30 -13.46 0.33 -12.81
C SER A 30 -12.24 1.23 -12.98
N ILE A 31 -11.52 1.52 -11.89
CA ILE A 31 -10.28 2.30 -11.91
C ILE A 31 -9.08 1.37 -12.03
N HIS A 32 -8.98 0.37 -11.13
CA HIS A 32 -7.88 -0.60 -11.16
C HIS A 32 -8.27 -1.86 -10.37
N PRO A 33 -7.87 -3.07 -10.83
CA PRO A 33 -8.23 -4.33 -10.15
C PRO A 33 -7.70 -4.46 -8.72
N SER A 34 -6.63 -3.75 -8.37
CA SER A 34 -6.02 -3.81 -7.04
C SER A 34 -6.34 -2.59 -6.18
N MET A 35 -7.35 -1.81 -6.58
CA MET A 35 -7.71 -0.58 -5.88
C MET A 35 -9.03 -0.74 -5.12
N TYR A 36 -9.02 -0.29 -3.88
CA TYR A 36 -10.16 -0.40 -2.96
C TYR A 36 -10.33 0.91 -2.20
N MET A 37 -11.55 1.17 -1.78
CA MET A 37 -11.87 2.25 -0.85
C MET A 37 -12.31 1.65 0.47
N VAL A 38 -11.81 2.20 1.56
CA VAL A 38 -12.24 1.86 2.92
C VAL A 38 -12.82 3.13 3.54
N THR A 39 -14.10 3.07 3.89
CA THR A 39 -14.79 4.16 4.58
C THR A 39 -15.03 3.76 6.03
N SER A 40 -14.49 4.56 6.95
CA SER A 40 -14.72 4.43 8.39
C SER A 40 -15.51 5.63 8.89
N SER A 41 -15.75 5.71 10.20
CA SER A 41 -16.39 6.86 10.82
C SER A 41 -15.55 8.14 10.74
N THR A 42 -14.24 8.02 10.52
CA THR A 42 -13.30 9.14 10.59
C THR A 42 -12.71 9.56 9.25
N LYS A 43 -12.66 8.66 8.27
CA LYS A 43 -12.01 8.97 6.99
C LYS A 43 -12.46 8.06 5.85
N VAL A 44 -12.17 8.52 4.64
CA VAL A 44 -12.26 7.73 3.42
C VAL A 44 -10.84 7.53 2.91
N SER A 45 -10.43 6.26 2.80
CA SER A 45 -9.09 5.89 2.37
C SER A 45 -9.15 5.16 1.03
N GLY A 46 -8.29 5.57 0.09
CA GLY A 46 -8.06 4.85 -1.15
C GLY A 46 -6.81 4.01 -1.00
N ILE A 47 -6.90 2.74 -1.36
CA ILE A 47 -5.82 1.78 -1.13
C ILE A 47 -5.48 1.10 -2.45
N LEU A 48 -4.21 1.16 -2.82
CA LEU A 48 -3.66 0.32 -3.86
C LEU A 48 -2.89 -0.82 -3.19
N PHE A 49 -3.33 -2.05 -3.41
CA PHE A 49 -2.58 -3.22 -2.99
C PHE A 49 -1.51 -3.56 -4.02
N LYS A 50 -0.30 -3.81 -3.54
CA LYS A 50 0.78 -4.39 -4.33
C LYS A 50 1.25 -5.63 -3.59
N ILE A 51 1.52 -6.68 -4.33
CA ILE A 51 1.94 -7.95 -3.74
C ILE A 51 3.35 -8.32 -4.17
N SER A 52 4.07 -8.99 -3.29
CA SER A 52 5.29 -9.72 -3.62
C SER A 52 5.12 -11.17 -3.21
N THR A 53 5.50 -12.09 -4.08
CA THR A 53 5.47 -13.51 -3.80
C THR A 53 6.81 -14.03 -3.26
N LYS A 54 7.80 -13.15 -3.13
CA LYS A 54 9.09 -13.50 -2.55
C LYS A 54 8.93 -13.84 -1.07
N ILE A 55 9.51 -14.96 -0.65
CA ILE A 55 9.29 -15.51 0.69
C ILE A 55 9.99 -14.71 1.78
N ARG A 56 11.18 -14.19 1.50
CA ARG A 56 12.03 -13.49 2.49
C ARG A 56 12.35 -12.07 2.08
N SER A 57 12.65 -11.24 3.07
CA SER A 57 13.19 -9.88 2.90
C SER A 57 14.43 -9.86 1.97
N ALA A 58 14.67 -8.88 1.14
CA ALA A 58 13.83 -7.70 0.94
C ALA A 58 12.82 -7.92 -0.17
N TRP A 59 11.72 -7.15 -0.12
CA TRP A 59 10.67 -7.17 -1.15
C TRP A 59 10.74 -5.88 -1.94
N SER A 60 10.60 -6.00 -3.27
CA SER A 60 10.64 -4.85 -4.17
C SER A 60 9.30 -4.65 -4.84
N PHE A 61 8.92 -3.39 -4.99
CA PHE A 61 7.66 -3.00 -5.63
C PHE A 61 7.94 -1.86 -6.60
N THR A 62 7.45 -1.98 -7.83
CA THR A 62 7.58 -0.96 -8.85
C THR A 62 6.19 -0.49 -9.26
N PHE A 63 5.97 0.82 -9.27
CA PHE A 63 4.70 1.40 -9.70
C PHE A 63 4.66 1.49 -11.21
N SER A 64 3.61 0.96 -11.81
CA SER A 64 3.39 1.01 -13.25
C SER A 64 2.74 2.32 -13.67
N GLU A 65 2.76 2.58 -14.97
CA GLU A 65 2.03 3.71 -15.56
C GLU A 65 0.53 3.61 -15.32
N GLN A 66 -0.04 2.38 -15.42
CA GLN A 66 -1.45 2.16 -15.15
C GLN A 66 -1.81 2.42 -13.69
N GLU A 67 -0.93 2.05 -12.77
CA GLU A 67 -1.13 2.32 -11.35
C GLU A 67 -1.07 3.82 -11.05
N ASP A 68 -0.12 4.53 -11.64
CA ASP A 68 -0.04 5.99 -11.52
C ASP A 68 -1.30 6.67 -12.03
N ALA A 69 -1.76 6.29 -13.22
CA ALA A 69 -3.00 6.80 -13.80
C ALA A 69 -4.21 6.50 -12.91
N ALA A 70 -4.27 5.30 -12.34
CA ALA A 70 -5.34 4.89 -11.43
C ALA A 70 -5.38 5.72 -10.16
N ILE A 71 -4.22 5.99 -9.58
CA ILE A 71 -4.10 6.83 -8.37
C ILE A 71 -4.61 8.25 -8.67
N ASN A 72 -4.21 8.81 -9.80
CA ASN A 72 -4.65 10.14 -10.21
C ASN A 72 -6.16 10.19 -10.47
N THR A 73 -6.71 9.17 -11.10
CA THR A 73 -8.16 9.06 -11.33
C THR A 73 -8.92 9.00 -10.01
N LEU A 74 -8.44 8.19 -9.06
CA LEU A 74 -9.05 8.07 -7.74
C LEU A 74 -9.07 9.41 -7.02
N LYS A 75 -7.95 10.11 -6.99
CA LYS A 75 -7.81 11.41 -6.32
C LYS A 75 -8.67 12.49 -6.97
N ASN A 76 -8.86 12.44 -8.27
CA ASN A 76 -9.71 13.39 -9.00
C ASN A 76 -11.20 13.12 -8.76
N GLN A 77 -11.61 11.87 -8.61
CA GLN A 77 -13.00 11.51 -8.34
C GLN A 77 -13.41 11.75 -6.89
N TYR A 78 -12.47 11.65 -5.96
CA TYR A 78 -12.72 11.74 -4.51
C TYR A 78 -11.73 12.71 -3.88
N GLU A 79 -12.10 14.00 -3.83
CA GLU A 79 -11.20 15.10 -3.44
C GLU A 79 -10.56 14.93 -2.07
N ASP A 80 -11.31 14.44 -1.09
CA ASP A 80 -10.84 14.32 0.29
C ASP A 80 -10.30 12.94 0.64
N ILE A 81 -10.04 12.11 -0.36
CA ILE A 81 -9.56 10.75 -0.13
C ILE A 81 -8.09 10.76 0.33
N CYS A 82 -7.82 9.97 1.36
CA CYS A 82 -6.45 9.70 1.79
C CYS A 82 -5.93 8.48 1.03
N PHE A 83 -4.85 8.63 0.28
CA PHE A 83 -4.28 7.53 -0.48
C PHE A 83 -3.20 6.80 0.30
N PHE A 84 -3.25 5.46 0.25
CA PHE A 84 -2.27 4.56 0.86
C PHE A 84 -1.88 3.47 -0.13
N ALA A 85 -0.60 3.09 -0.11
CA ALA A 85 -0.14 1.88 -0.75
C ALA A 85 0.06 0.81 0.33
N ALA A 86 -0.63 -0.31 0.18
CA ALA A 86 -0.48 -1.45 1.07
C ALA A 86 0.37 -2.50 0.36
N LEU A 87 1.61 -2.61 0.80
CA LEU A 87 2.62 -3.49 0.20
C LEU A 87 2.62 -4.82 0.94
N ILE A 88 2.05 -5.84 0.30
CA ILE A 88 1.90 -7.16 0.90
C ILE A 88 3.16 -7.96 0.63
N CYS A 89 3.95 -8.19 1.68
CA CYS A 89 5.23 -8.87 1.64
C CYS A 89 5.04 -10.38 1.83
N HIS A 90 4.40 -11.04 0.87
CA HIS A 90 4.03 -12.44 0.93
C HIS A 90 3.28 -12.76 2.24
N LYS A 91 3.69 -13.77 2.96
CA LYS A 91 3.08 -14.16 4.26
C LYS A 91 3.72 -13.43 5.45
N ASP A 92 4.71 -12.58 5.21
CA ASP A 92 5.42 -11.89 6.28
C ASP A 92 4.57 -10.80 6.94
N GLY A 93 3.87 -10.03 6.15
CA GLY A 93 3.03 -8.95 6.65
C GLY A 93 2.78 -7.88 5.59
N ILE A 94 2.26 -6.75 6.03
CA ILE A 94 1.85 -5.66 5.16
C ILE A 94 2.54 -4.38 5.61
N CYS A 95 3.30 -3.76 4.69
CA CYS A 95 3.89 -2.45 4.88
C CYS A 95 2.95 -1.41 4.29
N CYS A 96 2.26 -0.67 5.13
CA CYS A 96 1.31 0.35 4.69
C CYS A 96 1.98 1.72 4.71
N LEU A 97 1.98 2.39 3.56
CA LEU A 97 2.60 3.70 3.38
C LEU A 97 1.54 4.72 2.95
N SER A 98 1.56 5.88 3.61
CA SER A 98 0.78 7.03 3.14
C SER A 98 1.42 7.62 1.88
N GLU A 99 0.65 8.44 1.17
CA GLU A 99 1.17 9.17 0.00
C GLU A 99 2.39 10.02 0.39
N ASP A 100 2.33 10.73 1.51
CA ASP A 100 3.45 11.56 1.97
C ASP A 100 4.70 10.73 2.22
N GLN A 101 4.56 9.56 2.83
CA GLN A 101 5.69 8.65 3.05
C GLN A 101 6.30 8.17 1.73
N LEU A 102 5.46 7.82 0.76
CA LEU A 102 5.93 7.42 -0.57
C LEU A 102 6.75 8.53 -1.22
N LEU A 103 6.26 9.77 -1.17
CA LEU A 103 6.92 10.91 -1.78
C LEU A 103 8.29 11.21 -1.14
N THR A 104 8.52 10.82 0.12
CA THR A 104 9.82 11.02 0.76
C THR A 104 10.91 10.13 0.19
N VAL A 105 10.55 8.98 -0.38
CA VAL A 105 11.52 8.00 -0.91
C VAL A 105 11.53 7.94 -2.43
N PHE A 106 10.58 8.58 -3.09
CA PHE A 106 10.56 8.67 -4.55
C PHE A 106 11.66 9.58 -5.07
N ASP A 107 12.06 9.34 -6.31
CA ASP A 107 13.01 10.19 -7.00
C ASP A 107 12.46 11.60 -7.14
N SER A 108 13.15 12.59 -6.60
CA SER A 108 12.74 13.99 -6.65
C SER A 108 12.71 14.57 -8.07
N ASP A 109 13.48 13.98 -8.99
CA ASP A 109 13.51 14.39 -10.39
C ASP A 109 12.32 13.85 -11.18
N SER A 110 11.57 12.91 -10.59
CA SER A 110 10.39 12.31 -11.21
C SER A 110 9.30 12.19 -10.13
N PRO A 111 8.52 13.24 -9.90
CA PRO A 111 7.56 13.28 -8.78
C PRO A 111 6.33 12.39 -8.97
N ARG A 112 6.28 11.61 -10.04
CA ARG A 112 5.16 10.71 -10.37
C ARG A 112 5.43 9.31 -9.85
N PHE A 113 4.35 8.54 -9.70
CA PHE A 113 4.46 7.14 -9.31
C PHE A 113 5.07 6.27 -10.40
N THR A 114 4.85 6.60 -11.68
CA THR A 114 5.34 5.79 -12.82
C THR A 114 6.83 5.49 -12.73
N GLY A 115 7.17 4.22 -12.73
CA GLY A 115 8.56 3.75 -12.73
C GLY A 115 9.26 3.82 -11.39
N GLN A 116 8.62 4.38 -10.36
CA GLN A 116 9.22 4.43 -9.03
C GLN A 116 9.31 3.03 -8.42
N ARG A 117 10.48 2.72 -7.89
CA ARG A 117 10.75 1.44 -7.24
C ARG A 117 11.09 1.65 -5.79
N ILE A 118 10.46 0.88 -4.92
CA ILE A 118 10.76 0.88 -3.49
C ILE A 118 11.10 -0.53 -3.04
N SER A 119 11.98 -0.60 -2.06
CA SER A 119 12.40 -1.85 -1.42
C SER A 119 12.01 -1.81 0.04
N VAL A 120 11.40 -2.89 0.51
CA VAL A 120 10.94 -3.03 1.88
C VAL A 120 11.69 -4.19 2.52
N SER A 121 12.25 -3.96 3.70
CA SER A 121 12.96 -4.99 4.42
C SER A 121 12.65 -4.94 5.91
N ARG A 122 12.74 -6.07 6.57
CA ARG A 122 12.69 -6.12 8.04
C ARG A 122 13.37 -7.37 8.57
N LYS A 123 13.86 -7.28 9.79
CA LYS A 123 14.21 -8.45 10.60
C LYS A 123 12.94 -9.00 11.22
N SER A 124 12.97 -10.28 11.59
CA SER A 124 11.83 -10.95 12.22
C SER A 124 11.28 -10.11 13.38
N ASN A 125 9.95 -9.90 13.38
CA ASN A 125 9.18 -9.19 14.42
C ASN A 125 9.58 -7.70 14.62
N SER A 126 10.26 -7.09 13.67
CA SER A 126 10.60 -5.66 13.72
C SER A 126 9.76 -4.83 12.74
N SER A 127 9.91 -3.51 12.82
CA SER A 127 9.28 -2.59 11.86
C SER A 127 9.97 -2.67 10.49
N TYR A 128 9.24 -2.23 9.47
CA TYR A 128 9.74 -2.21 8.09
C TYR A 128 10.68 -1.02 7.83
N HIS A 129 11.77 -1.29 7.15
CA HIS A 129 12.64 -0.28 6.56
C HIS A 129 12.28 -0.13 5.09
N VAL A 130 12.13 1.11 4.63
CA VAL A 130 11.74 1.42 3.26
C VAL A 130 12.83 2.24 2.58
N ASN A 131 13.29 1.76 1.43
CA ASN A 131 14.28 2.46 0.61
C ASN A 131 13.67 2.74 -0.76
N GLY A 132 13.88 3.95 -1.25
CA GLY A 132 13.49 4.34 -2.60
C GLY A 132 14.58 4.07 -3.64
N ALA A 133 14.31 4.48 -4.88
CA ALA A 133 15.31 4.54 -5.93
C ALA A 133 16.47 5.45 -5.49
N LYS A 134 17.66 5.25 -6.09
CA LYS A 134 18.87 5.99 -5.70
C LYS A 134 19.25 5.80 -4.22
N ARG A 135 18.78 4.72 -3.59
CA ARG A 135 19.08 4.35 -2.19
C ARG A 135 18.65 5.38 -1.15
N VAL A 136 17.66 6.22 -1.48
CA VAL A 136 17.07 7.10 -0.47
C VAL A 136 16.30 6.24 0.53
N ARG A 137 16.75 6.28 1.79
CA ARG A 137 16.10 5.53 2.86
C ARG A 137 15.09 6.42 3.59
N MET A 138 13.91 5.87 3.84
CA MET A 138 12.94 6.56 4.70
C MET A 138 13.52 6.73 6.10
N GLU A 139 13.44 7.94 6.63
CA GLU A 139 14.04 8.31 7.93
C GLU A 139 13.48 7.48 9.07
N ARG A 140 12.17 7.22 9.05
CA ARG A 140 11.49 6.43 10.08
C ARG A 140 11.10 5.07 9.54
N THR A 141 11.04 4.09 10.45
CA THR A 141 10.52 2.76 10.12
C THR A 141 8.99 2.78 10.10
N VAL A 142 8.40 1.80 9.40
CA VAL A 142 6.96 1.63 9.32
C VAL A 142 6.54 0.50 10.26
N PRO A 143 5.68 0.76 11.25
CA PRO A 143 5.23 -0.28 12.17
C PRO A 143 4.42 -1.35 11.44
N GLN A 144 4.47 -2.58 11.93
CA GLN A 144 3.70 -3.68 11.39
C GLN A 144 2.20 -3.44 11.44
N ASN A 145 1.72 -2.72 12.45
CA ASN A 145 0.30 -2.42 12.66
C ASN A 145 -0.17 -1.15 11.93
N ALA A 146 0.70 -0.51 11.12
CA ALA A 146 0.26 0.58 10.25
C ALA A 146 -0.90 0.13 9.35
N TRP A 147 -0.88 -1.12 8.92
CA TRP A 147 -2.06 -1.76 8.35
C TRP A 147 -2.76 -2.59 9.43
N PRO A 148 -4.06 -2.41 9.71
CA PRO A 148 -4.95 -1.47 9.03
C PRO A 148 -5.12 -0.12 9.74
N LYS A 149 -4.34 0.15 10.76
CA LYS A 149 -4.53 1.32 11.65
C LYS A 149 -4.61 2.66 10.91
N LEU A 150 -3.76 2.85 9.89
CA LEU A 150 -3.71 4.13 9.16
C LEU A 150 -4.93 4.37 8.28
N VAL A 151 -5.60 3.32 7.83
CA VAL A 151 -6.68 3.43 6.84
C VAL A 151 -8.08 3.49 7.46
N VAL A 152 -8.18 3.29 8.74
CA VAL A 152 -9.45 3.38 9.51
C VAL A 152 -9.43 4.57 10.50
#